data_eed7798ac6ff2a7b15c152b6507d6257
#
_entry.id   eed7798ac6ff2a7b15c152b6507d6257
#
_cell.length_a   1.000
_cell.length_b   1.000
_cell.length_c   1.000
_cell.angle_alpha   90.00
_cell.angle_beta   90.00
_cell.angle_gamma   90.00
#
_symmetry.space_group_name_H-M   'P 1'
#
loop_
_entity.id
_entity.type
_entity.pdbx_description
1 polymer ?
#
loop_
_entity_poly.entity_id
_entity_poly.type
_entity_poly.pdbx_seq_one_letter_code
_entity_poly.pdbx_strand_id
1 'polypeptide(L)'
;MVKKQILFISNGTGEDLNASLILQSLLKIAPHLNIIAMALVGSGNAYQRLGIPLIGPRKILPSGGIFYTHFFNLVKDLSSGLVGLTLRQIQVLWNYRQHCHFCVAVGDIFPVTMAYLTGRPFVAFLVSTSSFYEGKLRLPWLTRWCLRSPHCLAVFTRDAFTAEDLQQQGMSKAIFVGYPILDVLAPTGQDLSLNPDLPMIAILPGSRVPEALHNFTLQLKVCQEIHDLEPVQFRVPLVSSITEQDLQTLAKNEGWEYHSLGKLIKKNHDKTILIQCYWNAFADILQQCNLVLGMAGTAVEQAVGLGKPVVQIPGPGPQFTYGFAEAQMRLLGSSVKTIGKHYQDPTILTEAAHTIHAILKDSQYLIHCLENGYQRVGKKGGSDSLANAIYQLINDLD
;
A
#
# COMPACT_ATOMS: atom_id res chain seq x y z
N MET A 1 -8.44 -7.53 -37.77
CA MET A 1 -7.37 -7.61 -36.78
C MET A 1 -7.82 -8.54 -35.65
N VAL A 2 -7.04 -9.56 -35.34
CA VAL A 2 -7.31 -10.41 -34.16
C VAL A 2 -7.09 -9.53 -32.92
N LYS A 3 -8.11 -9.43 -32.06
CA LYS A 3 -7.97 -8.64 -30.83
C LYS A 3 -6.91 -9.30 -29.95
N LYS A 4 -5.80 -8.59 -29.66
CA LYS A 4 -4.78 -9.08 -28.75
C LYS A 4 -5.37 -9.24 -27.36
N GLN A 5 -5.21 -10.41 -26.78
CA GLN A 5 -5.71 -10.74 -25.45
C GLN A 5 -4.59 -10.66 -24.43
N ILE A 6 -4.75 -9.80 -23.46
CA ILE A 6 -3.76 -9.51 -22.41
C ILE A 6 -4.26 -10.10 -21.09
N LEU A 7 -3.40 -10.85 -20.40
CA LEU A 7 -3.70 -11.42 -19.09
C LEU A 7 -2.93 -10.70 -18.00
N PHE A 8 -3.65 -10.05 -17.09
CA PHE A 8 -3.08 -9.52 -15.84
C PHE A 8 -3.13 -10.59 -14.76
N ILE A 9 -2.03 -10.80 -14.05
CA ILE A 9 -1.92 -11.76 -12.94
C ILE A 9 -1.38 -11.03 -11.73
N SER A 10 -2.08 -11.09 -10.59
CA SER A 10 -1.70 -10.41 -9.34
C SER A 10 -1.96 -11.27 -8.11
N ASN A 11 -1.33 -10.92 -6.98
CA ASN A 11 -1.32 -11.74 -5.77
C ASN A 11 -1.59 -10.89 -4.52
N GLY A 12 -2.87 -10.62 -4.24
CA GLY A 12 -3.28 -9.87 -3.05
C GLY A 12 -3.84 -8.48 -3.33
N THR A 13 -4.42 -7.87 -2.31
CA THR A 13 -5.21 -6.64 -2.47
C THR A 13 -4.37 -5.44 -2.92
N GLY A 14 -3.12 -5.33 -2.44
CA GLY A 14 -2.21 -4.23 -2.83
C GLY A 14 -1.73 -4.36 -4.26
N GLU A 15 -1.41 -5.58 -4.69
CA GLU A 15 -1.01 -5.92 -6.04
C GLU A 15 -2.16 -5.77 -7.02
N ASP A 16 -3.39 -6.19 -6.63
CA ASP A 16 -4.61 -5.99 -7.42
C ASP A 16 -4.88 -4.51 -7.66
N LEU A 17 -4.65 -3.66 -6.63
CA LEU A 17 -4.79 -2.21 -6.76
C LEU A 17 -3.78 -1.66 -7.78
N ASN A 18 -2.49 -1.96 -7.62
CA ASN A 18 -1.45 -1.50 -8.55
C ASN A 18 -1.71 -1.98 -9.98
N ALA A 19 -2.07 -3.25 -10.15
CA ALA A 19 -2.43 -3.81 -11.45
C ALA A 19 -3.64 -3.11 -12.07
N SER A 20 -4.67 -2.80 -11.27
CA SER A 20 -5.88 -2.10 -11.74
C SER A 20 -5.59 -0.68 -12.20
N LEU A 21 -4.68 0.04 -11.53
CA LEU A 21 -4.26 1.39 -11.92
C LEU A 21 -3.52 1.37 -13.26
N ILE A 22 -2.57 0.45 -13.44
CA ILE A 22 -1.87 0.25 -14.72
C ILE A 22 -2.86 -0.10 -15.83
N LEU A 23 -3.77 -1.03 -15.56
CA LEU A 23 -4.78 -1.49 -16.49
C LEU A 23 -5.72 -0.36 -16.91
N GLN A 24 -6.16 0.48 -15.96
CA GLN A 24 -7.00 1.64 -16.25
C GLN A 24 -6.31 2.63 -17.19
N SER A 25 -5.02 2.89 -16.98
CA SER A 25 -4.20 3.74 -17.86
C SER A 25 -3.98 3.07 -19.22
N LEU A 26 -3.75 1.75 -19.25
CA LEU A 26 -3.59 1.00 -20.49
C LEU A 26 -4.88 1.03 -21.35
N LEU A 27 -6.06 0.91 -20.74
CA LEU A 27 -7.33 0.99 -21.47
C LEU A 27 -7.62 2.40 -22.01
N LYS A 28 -7.10 3.47 -21.40
CA LYS A 28 -7.21 4.82 -21.93
C LYS A 28 -6.43 4.98 -23.23
N ILE A 29 -5.21 4.44 -23.31
CA ILE A 29 -4.35 4.58 -24.50
C ILE A 29 -4.63 3.51 -25.56
N ALA A 30 -5.17 2.35 -25.17
CA ALA A 30 -5.42 1.21 -26.06
C ALA A 30 -6.77 0.54 -25.75
N PRO A 31 -7.92 1.21 -26.00
CA PRO A 31 -9.25 0.69 -25.66
C PRO A 31 -9.67 -0.53 -26.49
N HIS A 32 -8.93 -0.84 -27.54
CA HIS A 32 -9.15 -2.01 -28.39
C HIS A 32 -8.57 -3.32 -27.82
N LEU A 33 -7.73 -3.24 -26.80
CA LEU A 33 -7.16 -4.43 -26.16
C LEU A 33 -8.24 -5.22 -25.42
N ASN A 34 -8.19 -6.53 -25.54
CA ASN A 34 -9.05 -7.41 -24.77
C ASN A 34 -8.29 -7.83 -23.50
N ILE A 35 -8.71 -7.34 -22.35
CA ILE A 35 -8.01 -7.56 -21.08
C ILE A 35 -8.82 -8.49 -20.20
N ILE A 36 -8.13 -9.46 -19.60
CA ILE A 36 -8.65 -10.39 -18.60
C ILE A 36 -7.70 -10.40 -17.43
N ALA A 37 -8.20 -10.66 -16.23
CA ALA A 37 -7.36 -10.71 -15.04
C ALA A 37 -7.52 -12.03 -14.27
N MET A 38 -6.46 -12.41 -13.55
CA MET A 38 -6.40 -13.51 -12.61
C MET A 38 -5.86 -13.02 -11.28
N ALA A 39 -6.73 -12.92 -10.28
CA ALA A 39 -6.34 -12.64 -8.90
C ALA A 39 -6.02 -13.97 -8.20
N LEU A 40 -4.76 -14.21 -7.83
CA LEU A 40 -4.32 -15.48 -7.23
C LEU A 40 -4.80 -15.62 -5.79
N VAL A 41 -4.72 -14.54 -5.02
CA VAL A 41 -5.23 -14.44 -3.64
C VAL A 41 -6.09 -13.20 -3.52
N GLY A 42 -7.22 -13.32 -2.81
CA GLY A 42 -8.15 -12.20 -2.63
C GLY A 42 -9.39 -12.33 -3.51
N SER A 43 -10.20 -11.28 -3.49
CA SER A 43 -11.50 -11.22 -4.20
C SER A 43 -11.39 -10.71 -5.64
N GLY A 44 -10.31 -9.99 -5.97
CA GLY A 44 -10.16 -9.31 -7.27
C GLY A 44 -11.09 -8.10 -7.45
N ASN A 45 -11.57 -7.50 -6.35
CA ASN A 45 -12.53 -6.39 -6.38
C ASN A 45 -12.04 -5.19 -7.19
N ALA A 46 -10.72 -4.95 -7.23
CA ALA A 46 -10.13 -3.86 -8.00
C ALA A 46 -10.41 -4.01 -9.50
N TYR A 47 -10.32 -5.22 -10.03
CA TYR A 47 -10.65 -5.53 -11.44
C TYR A 47 -12.15 -5.47 -11.70
N GLN A 48 -12.97 -5.99 -10.77
CA GLN A 48 -14.43 -6.00 -10.92
C GLN A 48 -15.00 -4.57 -11.02
N ARG A 49 -14.47 -3.62 -10.26
CA ARG A 49 -14.85 -2.19 -10.33
C ARG A 49 -14.58 -1.58 -11.71
N LEU A 50 -13.62 -2.11 -12.45
CA LEU A 50 -13.30 -1.70 -13.82
C LEU A 50 -14.06 -2.51 -14.89
N GLY A 51 -14.95 -3.43 -14.49
CA GLY A 51 -15.66 -4.32 -15.42
C GLY A 51 -14.77 -5.36 -16.10
N ILE A 52 -13.57 -5.64 -15.56
CA ILE A 52 -12.62 -6.59 -16.17
C ILE A 52 -13.02 -8.02 -15.82
N PRO A 53 -13.18 -8.90 -16.82
CA PRO A 53 -13.45 -10.31 -16.58
C PRO A 53 -12.34 -10.98 -15.79
N LEU A 54 -12.71 -11.78 -14.79
CA LEU A 54 -11.79 -12.55 -13.95
C LEU A 54 -11.87 -14.03 -14.29
N ILE A 55 -10.71 -14.66 -14.45
CA ILE A 55 -10.60 -16.11 -14.64
C ILE A 55 -9.99 -16.78 -13.42
N GLY A 56 -10.29 -18.06 -13.26
CA GLY A 56 -9.77 -18.92 -12.20
C GLY A 56 -10.49 -18.82 -10.86
N PRO A 57 -10.29 -19.82 -10.01
CA PRO A 57 -10.84 -19.84 -8.66
C PRO A 57 -10.14 -18.79 -7.78
N ARG A 58 -10.91 -18.16 -6.91
CA ARG A 58 -10.46 -17.12 -5.97
C ARG A 58 -10.76 -17.53 -4.55
N LYS A 59 -9.86 -17.23 -3.63
CA LYS A 59 -10.07 -17.47 -2.20
C LYS A 59 -9.36 -16.38 -1.40
N ILE A 60 -10.02 -15.85 -0.39
CA ILE A 60 -9.38 -15.02 0.61
C ILE A 60 -8.66 -15.95 1.57
N LEU A 61 -7.34 -15.80 1.65
CA LEU A 61 -6.50 -16.57 2.57
C LEU A 61 -6.27 -15.81 3.87
N PRO A 62 -6.06 -16.48 5.00
CA PRO A 62 -5.81 -15.84 6.29
C PRO A 62 -4.63 -14.86 6.29
N SER A 63 -3.57 -15.15 5.52
CA SER A 63 -2.40 -14.26 5.41
C SER A 63 -2.63 -13.05 4.50
N GLY A 64 -3.70 -13.03 3.70
CA GLY A 64 -3.92 -12.02 2.67
C GLY A 64 -2.88 -12.00 1.55
N GLY A 65 -2.12 -13.11 1.37
CA GLY A 65 -1.07 -13.25 0.34
C GLY A 65 0.35 -12.95 0.82
N ILE A 66 0.55 -12.56 2.08
CA ILE A 66 1.87 -12.24 2.64
C ILE A 66 2.48 -13.48 3.31
N PHE A 67 2.99 -14.42 2.49
CA PHE A 67 3.47 -15.73 2.97
C PHE A 67 4.83 -15.71 3.66
N TYR A 68 5.67 -14.72 3.35
CA TYR A 68 7.09 -14.72 3.73
C TYR A 68 7.40 -14.02 5.04
N THR A 69 6.43 -13.42 5.71
CA THR A 69 6.66 -12.72 6.98
C THR A 69 6.69 -13.65 8.19
N HIS A 70 5.96 -14.79 8.16
CA HIS A 70 5.96 -15.76 9.26
C HIS A 70 5.63 -17.17 8.77
N PHE A 71 6.45 -18.15 9.17
CA PHE A 71 6.26 -19.57 8.86
C PHE A 71 4.86 -20.10 9.27
N PHE A 72 4.32 -19.63 10.40
CA PHE A 72 2.97 -20.01 10.85
C PHE A 72 1.85 -19.56 9.90
N ASN A 73 2.01 -18.47 9.16
CA ASN A 73 1.04 -18.04 8.16
C ASN A 73 1.00 -19.00 6.97
N LEU A 74 2.18 -19.48 6.54
CA LEU A 74 2.28 -20.49 5.49
C LEU A 74 1.57 -21.79 5.89
N VAL A 75 1.76 -22.27 7.13
CA VAL A 75 1.10 -23.49 7.63
C VAL A 75 -0.42 -23.32 7.66
N LYS A 76 -0.93 -22.18 8.11
CA LYS A 76 -2.37 -21.86 8.10
C LYS A 76 -2.94 -21.83 6.69
N ASP A 77 -2.23 -21.22 5.73
CA ASP A 77 -2.67 -21.14 4.35
C ASP A 77 -2.64 -22.51 3.65
N LEU A 78 -1.62 -23.34 3.93
CA LEU A 78 -1.55 -24.73 3.47
C LEU A 78 -2.75 -25.55 3.99
N SER A 79 -3.06 -25.42 5.28
CA SER A 79 -4.23 -26.09 5.88
C SER A 79 -5.56 -25.55 5.34
N SER A 80 -5.59 -24.30 4.89
CA SER A 80 -6.73 -23.66 4.24
C SER A 80 -6.92 -24.03 2.77
N GLY A 81 -6.10 -24.96 2.23
CA GLY A 81 -6.25 -25.48 0.86
C GLY A 81 -5.52 -24.66 -0.22
N LEU A 82 -4.46 -23.93 0.15
CA LEU A 82 -3.63 -23.17 -0.80
C LEU A 82 -3.14 -24.04 -1.95
N VAL A 83 -2.66 -25.27 -1.69
CA VAL A 83 -2.16 -26.17 -2.74
C VAL A 83 -3.25 -26.51 -3.76
N GLY A 84 -4.44 -26.90 -3.29
CA GLY A 84 -5.56 -27.21 -4.17
C GLY A 84 -6.04 -26.01 -4.97
N LEU A 85 -6.01 -24.81 -4.37
CA LEU A 85 -6.30 -23.56 -5.07
C LEU A 85 -5.29 -23.32 -6.19
N THR A 86 -4.00 -23.39 -5.88
CA THR A 86 -2.90 -23.16 -6.84
C THR A 86 -2.95 -24.14 -8.00
N LEU A 87 -3.18 -25.44 -7.75
CA LEU A 87 -3.30 -26.43 -8.81
C LEU A 87 -4.48 -26.15 -9.75
N ARG A 88 -5.63 -25.76 -9.22
CA ARG A 88 -6.79 -25.35 -10.02
C ARG A 88 -6.50 -24.08 -10.83
N GLN A 89 -5.79 -23.14 -10.27
CA GLN A 89 -5.36 -21.92 -10.96
C GLN A 89 -4.42 -22.24 -12.11
N ILE A 90 -3.43 -23.12 -11.90
CA ILE A 90 -2.52 -23.60 -12.98
C ILE A 90 -3.33 -24.30 -14.07
N GLN A 91 -4.30 -25.13 -13.74
CA GLN A 91 -5.15 -25.81 -14.73
C GLN A 91 -5.93 -24.81 -15.58
N VAL A 92 -6.56 -23.80 -14.96
CA VAL A 92 -7.27 -22.75 -15.69
C VAL A 92 -6.32 -21.95 -16.58
N LEU A 93 -5.15 -21.58 -16.06
CA LEU A 93 -4.12 -20.86 -16.80
C LEU A 93 -3.65 -21.67 -18.02
N TRP A 94 -3.41 -22.97 -17.85
CA TRP A 94 -2.99 -23.87 -18.90
C TRP A 94 -4.01 -23.99 -20.04
N ASN A 95 -5.29 -24.06 -19.69
CA ASN A 95 -6.37 -24.08 -20.67
C ASN A 95 -6.50 -22.72 -21.39
N TYR A 96 -6.24 -21.62 -20.66
CA TYR A 96 -6.41 -20.27 -21.17
C TYR A 96 -5.21 -19.77 -22.00
N ARG A 97 -4.00 -20.32 -21.82
CA ARG A 97 -2.75 -19.85 -22.45
C ARG A 97 -2.81 -19.76 -23.98
N GLN A 98 -3.64 -20.56 -24.63
CA GLN A 98 -3.79 -20.56 -26.10
C GLN A 98 -4.46 -19.26 -26.60
N HIS A 99 -5.28 -18.63 -25.76
CA HIS A 99 -5.98 -17.39 -26.06
C HIS A 99 -5.19 -16.15 -25.64
N CYS A 100 -4.17 -16.33 -24.79
CA CYS A 100 -3.34 -15.25 -24.28
C CYS A 100 -2.21 -14.91 -25.26
N HIS A 101 -2.01 -13.61 -25.53
CA HIS A 101 -0.92 -13.11 -26.39
C HIS A 101 0.21 -12.51 -25.56
N PHE A 102 -0.12 -11.94 -24.41
CA PHE A 102 0.83 -11.28 -23.55
C PHE A 102 0.36 -11.32 -22.08
N CYS A 103 1.30 -11.40 -21.12
CA CYS A 103 0.97 -11.38 -19.69
C CYS A 103 1.62 -10.21 -18.97
N VAL A 104 0.91 -9.67 -17.98
CA VAL A 104 1.42 -8.67 -17.02
C VAL A 104 1.33 -9.28 -15.64
N ALA A 105 2.47 -9.63 -15.05
CA ALA A 105 2.57 -10.19 -13.71
C ALA A 105 2.85 -9.05 -12.71
N VAL A 106 1.97 -8.87 -11.72
CA VAL A 106 2.09 -7.81 -10.71
C VAL A 106 2.17 -8.44 -9.33
N GLY A 107 3.30 -8.27 -8.65
CA GLY A 107 3.50 -8.79 -7.30
C GLY A 107 4.86 -9.43 -7.08
N ASP A 108 4.84 -10.65 -6.56
CA ASP A 108 6.01 -11.42 -6.14
C ASP A 108 6.28 -12.64 -7.06
N ILE A 109 6.89 -13.68 -6.48
CA ILE A 109 7.23 -14.93 -7.17
C ILE A 109 6.00 -15.62 -7.80
N PHE A 110 4.81 -15.55 -7.16
CA PHE A 110 3.65 -16.31 -7.63
C PHE A 110 3.11 -15.78 -8.96
N PRO A 111 2.76 -14.49 -9.14
CA PRO A 111 2.36 -13.94 -10.42
C PRO A 111 3.42 -14.13 -11.51
N VAL A 112 4.70 -13.95 -11.17
CA VAL A 112 5.82 -14.14 -12.10
C VAL A 112 5.90 -15.59 -12.59
N THR A 113 5.79 -16.56 -11.68
CA THR A 113 5.81 -18.00 -12.05
C THR A 113 4.59 -18.36 -12.89
N MET A 114 3.40 -17.85 -12.55
CA MET A 114 2.18 -18.09 -13.33
C MET A 114 2.30 -17.52 -14.75
N ALA A 115 2.80 -16.30 -14.90
CA ALA A 115 3.04 -15.71 -16.22
C ALA A 115 4.05 -16.54 -17.03
N TYR A 116 5.14 -16.95 -16.42
CA TYR A 116 6.14 -17.82 -17.05
C TYR A 116 5.53 -19.15 -17.54
N LEU A 117 4.66 -19.78 -16.75
CA LEU A 117 4.00 -21.05 -17.11
C LEU A 117 3.05 -20.94 -18.30
N THR A 118 2.63 -19.74 -18.70
CA THR A 118 1.85 -19.56 -19.93
C THR A 118 2.66 -19.85 -21.20
N GLY A 119 4.01 -19.74 -21.12
CA GLY A 119 4.90 -19.80 -22.27
C GLY A 119 4.74 -18.59 -23.23
N ARG A 120 4.05 -17.54 -22.82
CA ARG A 120 3.82 -16.32 -23.59
C ARG A 120 4.80 -15.21 -23.18
N PRO A 121 5.04 -14.24 -24.05
CA PRO A 121 5.76 -13.02 -23.66
C PRO A 121 5.09 -12.37 -22.45
N PHE A 122 5.90 -11.91 -21.49
CA PHE A 122 5.36 -11.27 -20.30
C PHE A 122 6.28 -10.18 -19.78
N VAL A 123 5.71 -9.30 -18.96
CA VAL A 123 6.43 -8.37 -18.11
C VAL A 123 6.11 -8.65 -16.64
N ALA A 124 7.06 -8.37 -15.78
CA ALA A 124 6.88 -8.47 -14.33
C ALA A 124 6.98 -7.09 -13.68
N PHE A 125 6.04 -6.77 -12.79
CA PHE A 125 6.14 -5.61 -11.92
C PHE A 125 6.30 -6.10 -10.48
N LEU A 126 7.53 -5.97 -9.95
CA LEU A 126 7.91 -6.39 -8.61
C LEU A 126 7.51 -5.30 -7.60
N VAL A 127 6.25 -5.29 -7.20
CA VAL A 127 5.67 -4.24 -6.34
C VAL A 127 5.85 -4.50 -4.85
N SER A 128 5.90 -5.78 -4.45
CA SER A 128 5.90 -6.19 -3.03
C SER A 128 7.30 -6.24 -2.41
N THR A 129 8.35 -6.04 -3.22
CA THR A 129 9.76 -6.17 -2.79
C THR A 129 10.57 -4.95 -3.18
N SER A 130 11.58 -4.61 -2.35
CA SER A 130 12.47 -3.49 -2.61
C SER A 130 13.85 -3.76 -2.00
N SER A 131 14.91 -3.30 -2.66
CA SER A 131 16.28 -3.33 -2.14
C SER A 131 16.46 -2.42 -0.93
N PHE A 132 15.57 -1.45 -0.72
CA PHE A 132 15.60 -0.61 0.48
C PHE A 132 15.37 -1.34 1.80
N TYR A 133 14.76 -2.53 1.78
CA TYR A 133 14.58 -3.32 3.02
C TYR A 133 15.91 -3.79 3.64
N GLU A 134 16.87 -4.23 2.78
CA GLU A 134 18.12 -4.85 3.24
C GLU A 134 19.36 -4.37 2.45
N GLY A 135 19.23 -3.28 1.68
CA GLY A 135 20.29 -2.75 0.82
C GLY A 135 20.50 -3.55 -0.47
N LYS A 136 19.97 -4.77 -0.55
CA LYS A 136 20.08 -5.67 -1.71
C LYS A 136 18.88 -6.59 -1.81
N LEU A 137 18.24 -6.67 -2.98
CA LEU A 137 17.13 -7.58 -3.22
C LEU A 137 17.62 -9.00 -3.53
N ARG A 138 17.32 -9.93 -2.65
CA ARG A 138 17.61 -11.35 -2.83
C ARG A 138 16.41 -12.08 -3.40
N LEU A 139 16.32 -12.13 -4.73
CA LEU A 139 15.26 -12.89 -5.39
C LEU A 139 15.48 -14.40 -5.21
N PRO A 140 14.42 -15.18 -4.89
CA PRO A 140 14.46 -16.63 -4.93
C PRO A 140 14.96 -17.14 -6.29
N TRP A 141 15.65 -18.29 -6.29
CA TRP A 141 16.24 -18.83 -7.51
C TRP A 141 15.22 -19.04 -8.63
N LEU A 142 14.02 -19.51 -8.31
CA LEU A 142 12.94 -19.74 -9.28
C LEU A 142 12.46 -18.40 -9.89
N THR A 143 12.26 -17.36 -9.07
CA THR A 143 11.91 -16.02 -9.57
C THR A 143 12.99 -15.52 -10.53
N ARG A 144 14.24 -15.62 -10.12
CA ARG A 144 15.39 -15.18 -10.94
C ARG A 144 15.45 -15.93 -12.26
N TRP A 145 15.18 -17.23 -12.24
CA TRP A 145 15.13 -18.06 -13.43
C TRP A 145 14.00 -17.64 -14.39
N CYS A 146 12.78 -17.43 -13.88
CA CYS A 146 11.64 -16.96 -14.66
C CYS A 146 11.92 -15.58 -15.29
N LEU A 147 12.46 -14.65 -14.52
CA LEU A 147 12.76 -13.29 -14.99
C LEU A 147 13.91 -13.22 -16.01
N ARG A 148 14.86 -14.15 -15.97
CA ARG A 148 15.92 -14.27 -16.97
C ARG A 148 15.48 -14.93 -18.27
N SER A 149 14.31 -15.54 -18.28
CA SER A 149 13.75 -16.17 -19.48
C SER A 149 13.66 -15.17 -20.65
N PRO A 150 13.84 -15.62 -21.90
CA PRO A 150 13.58 -14.80 -23.09
C PRO A 150 12.12 -14.35 -23.19
N HIS A 151 11.17 -15.08 -22.58
CA HIS A 151 9.76 -14.68 -22.52
C HIS A 151 9.50 -13.47 -21.60
N CYS A 152 10.37 -13.21 -20.62
CA CYS A 152 10.29 -12.00 -19.80
C CYS A 152 10.92 -10.84 -20.57
N LEU A 153 10.11 -9.86 -20.99
CA LEU A 153 10.59 -8.74 -21.81
C LEU A 153 11.13 -7.59 -20.97
N ALA A 154 10.50 -7.32 -19.81
CA ALA A 154 10.93 -6.31 -18.87
C ALA A 154 10.59 -6.70 -17.42
N VAL A 155 11.40 -6.18 -16.48
CA VAL A 155 11.18 -6.30 -15.04
C VAL A 155 11.04 -4.89 -14.49
N PHE A 156 9.81 -4.47 -14.26
CA PHE A 156 9.53 -3.20 -13.62
C PHE A 156 9.69 -3.31 -12.11
N THR A 157 10.28 -2.31 -11.50
CA THR A 157 10.48 -2.23 -10.05
C THR A 157 9.65 -1.10 -9.47
N ARG A 158 9.41 -1.14 -8.16
CA ARG A 158 8.67 -0.10 -7.45
C ARG A 158 9.48 1.17 -7.15
N ASP A 159 10.82 1.09 -7.23
CA ASP A 159 11.76 2.18 -7.00
C ASP A 159 13.01 2.02 -7.87
N ALA A 160 13.70 3.13 -8.11
CA ALA A 160 14.88 3.17 -8.97
C ALA A 160 16.07 2.40 -8.35
N PHE A 161 16.24 2.47 -7.03
CA PHE A 161 17.32 1.79 -6.33
C PHE A 161 17.23 0.26 -6.50
N THR A 162 16.02 -0.30 -6.48
CA THR A 162 15.80 -1.73 -6.75
C THR A 162 16.11 -2.09 -8.20
N ALA A 163 15.81 -1.21 -9.16
CA ALA A 163 16.19 -1.45 -10.57
C ALA A 163 17.71 -1.50 -10.74
N GLU A 164 18.41 -0.52 -10.19
CA GLU A 164 19.87 -0.44 -10.22
C GLU A 164 20.54 -1.65 -9.55
N ASP A 165 20.07 -2.04 -8.36
CA ASP A 165 20.56 -3.24 -7.66
C ASP A 165 20.37 -4.51 -8.49
N LEU A 166 19.20 -4.71 -9.09
CA LEU A 166 18.95 -5.87 -9.94
C LEU A 166 19.81 -5.86 -11.21
N GLN A 167 20.06 -4.69 -11.82
CA GLN A 167 20.97 -4.55 -12.96
C GLN A 167 22.41 -4.93 -12.56
N GLN A 168 22.88 -4.47 -11.41
CA GLN A 168 24.19 -4.85 -10.86
C GLN A 168 24.29 -6.36 -10.57
N GLN A 169 23.16 -7.03 -10.30
CA GLN A 169 23.07 -8.49 -10.17
C GLN A 169 22.96 -9.23 -11.52
N GLY A 170 23.13 -8.53 -12.66
CA GLY A 170 23.08 -9.11 -14.00
C GLY A 170 21.67 -9.28 -14.56
N MET A 171 20.68 -8.51 -14.08
CA MET A 171 19.32 -8.48 -14.62
C MET A 171 19.11 -7.18 -15.41
N SER A 172 19.69 -7.10 -16.59
CA SER A 172 19.66 -5.89 -17.45
C SER A 172 18.25 -5.42 -17.84
N LYS A 173 17.24 -6.30 -17.77
CA LYS A 173 15.84 -6.02 -18.07
C LYS A 173 15.13 -5.29 -16.91
N ALA A 174 15.76 -5.10 -15.75
CA ALA A 174 15.19 -4.40 -14.61
C ALA A 174 15.22 -2.89 -14.87
N ILE A 175 14.05 -2.25 -14.78
CA ILE A 175 13.90 -0.82 -15.00
C ILE A 175 12.87 -0.23 -14.04
N PHE A 176 13.04 1.03 -13.68
CA PHE A 176 12.04 1.82 -12.97
C PHE A 176 11.49 2.88 -13.93
N VAL A 177 10.17 2.88 -14.11
CA VAL A 177 9.48 3.85 -14.96
C VAL A 177 8.40 4.63 -14.19
N GLY A 178 8.21 4.30 -12.92
CA GLY A 178 7.22 4.93 -12.04
C GLY A 178 6.51 3.90 -11.15
N TYR A 179 5.87 4.40 -10.09
CA TYR A 179 5.10 3.58 -9.15
C TYR A 179 3.66 4.10 -9.03
N PRO A 180 2.63 3.28 -9.33
CA PRO A 180 1.24 3.71 -9.42
C PRO A 180 0.60 4.18 -8.12
N ILE A 181 1.19 3.89 -6.97
CA ILE A 181 0.54 4.00 -5.66
C ILE A 181 0.05 5.42 -5.30
N LEU A 182 0.63 6.45 -5.93
CA LEU A 182 0.23 7.85 -5.74
C LEU A 182 -0.91 8.27 -6.68
N ASP A 183 -1.16 7.52 -7.74
CA ASP A 183 -2.13 7.91 -8.77
C ASP A 183 -3.58 7.72 -8.31
N VAL A 184 -3.80 6.90 -7.28
CA VAL A 184 -5.10 6.73 -6.64
C VAL A 184 -5.49 7.92 -5.77
N LEU A 185 -4.55 8.82 -5.44
CA LEU A 185 -4.75 9.96 -4.56
C LEU A 185 -5.33 11.16 -5.30
N ALA A 186 -6.54 11.00 -5.86
CA ALA A 186 -7.32 12.10 -6.39
C ALA A 186 -8.16 12.72 -5.27
N PRO A 187 -7.99 14.02 -4.94
CA PRO A 187 -8.81 14.67 -3.93
C PRO A 187 -10.27 14.70 -4.39
N THR A 188 -11.18 14.56 -3.44
CA THR A 188 -12.62 14.59 -3.70
C THR A 188 -13.20 16.01 -3.59
N GLY A 189 -12.42 16.96 -3.06
CA GLY A 189 -12.87 18.31 -2.73
C GLY A 189 -13.66 18.38 -1.41
N GLN A 190 -13.53 17.36 -0.56
CA GLN A 190 -14.17 17.33 0.75
C GLN A 190 -13.65 18.49 1.61
N ASP A 191 -14.57 19.32 2.10
CA ASP A 191 -14.24 20.34 3.09
C ASP A 191 -13.86 19.64 4.41
N LEU A 192 -12.63 19.87 4.85
CA LEU A 192 -12.11 19.35 6.11
C LEU A 192 -12.32 20.33 7.29
N SER A 193 -12.91 21.49 7.05
CA SER A 193 -13.15 22.54 8.04
C SER A 193 -11.86 22.86 8.82
N LEU A 194 -10.79 23.16 8.09
CA LEU A 194 -9.48 23.43 8.68
C LEU A 194 -9.36 24.88 9.15
N ASN A 195 -8.74 25.06 10.29
CA ASN A 195 -8.20 26.36 10.71
C ASN A 195 -6.82 26.54 10.03
N PRO A 196 -6.61 27.54 9.17
CA PRO A 196 -5.33 27.73 8.47
C PRO A 196 -4.16 28.06 9.40
N ASP A 197 -4.42 28.56 10.61
CA ASP A 197 -3.40 28.93 11.58
C ASP A 197 -2.89 27.73 12.39
N LEU A 198 -3.51 26.57 12.27
CA LEU A 198 -3.16 25.37 13.02
C LEU A 198 -2.64 24.25 12.12
N PRO A 199 -1.51 23.61 12.49
CA PRO A 199 -1.06 22.44 11.75
C PRO A 199 -2.07 21.30 11.84
N MET A 200 -2.27 20.58 10.73
CA MET A 200 -3.13 19.41 10.67
C MET A 200 -2.32 18.12 10.72
N ILE A 201 -2.65 17.26 11.66
CA ILE A 201 -2.10 15.90 11.80
C ILE A 201 -3.13 14.91 11.26
N ALA A 202 -2.73 14.13 10.25
CA ALA A 202 -3.52 13.01 9.76
C ALA A 202 -3.28 11.78 10.65
N ILE A 203 -4.34 11.11 11.05
CA ILE A 203 -4.26 9.89 11.86
C ILE A 203 -4.66 8.70 11.00
N LEU A 204 -3.76 7.73 10.83
CA LEU A 204 -3.97 6.55 10.00
C LEU A 204 -3.97 5.27 10.85
N PRO A 205 -5.12 4.80 11.35
CA PRO A 205 -5.19 3.64 12.23
C PRO A 205 -5.01 2.30 11.50
N GLY A 206 -5.11 2.30 10.18
CA GLY A 206 -5.13 1.11 9.36
C GLY A 206 -6.53 0.81 8.79
N SER A 207 -6.64 -0.33 8.10
CA SER A 207 -7.86 -0.68 7.36
C SER A 207 -8.51 -1.99 7.79
N ARG A 208 -7.89 -2.78 8.65
CA ARG A 208 -8.37 -4.10 9.05
C ARG A 208 -8.92 -4.08 10.47
N VAL A 209 -10.20 -4.39 10.62
CA VAL A 209 -10.88 -4.50 11.92
C VAL A 209 -10.69 -5.93 12.45
N PRO A 210 -10.44 -6.13 13.76
CA PRO A 210 -10.50 -5.13 14.85
C PRO A 210 -9.20 -4.34 15.10
N GLU A 211 -8.10 -4.69 14.43
CA GLU A 211 -6.77 -4.13 14.69
C GLU A 211 -6.72 -2.61 14.52
N ALA A 212 -7.37 -2.07 13.48
CA ALA A 212 -7.44 -0.64 13.25
C ALA A 212 -8.09 0.14 14.40
N LEU A 213 -9.09 -0.44 15.07
CA LEU A 213 -9.70 0.17 16.25
C LEU A 213 -8.74 0.16 17.45
N HIS A 214 -7.98 -0.91 17.66
CA HIS A 214 -6.95 -0.95 18.70
C HIS A 214 -5.83 0.08 18.44
N ASN A 215 -5.40 0.19 17.20
CA ASN A 215 -4.43 1.20 16.80
C ASN A 215 -4.97 2.62 17.02
N PHE A 216 -6.24 2.84 16.67
CA PHE A 216 -6.88 4.15 16.87
C PHE A 216 -6.94 4.53 18.35
N THR A 217 -7.25 3.58 19.26
CA THR A 217 -7.18 3.80 20.69
C THR A 217 -5.81 4.32 21.14
N LEU A 218 -4.72 3.71 20.65
CA LEU A 218 -3.37 4.18 20.97
C LEU A 218 -3.10 5.59 20.41
N GLN A 219 -3.52 5.83 19.17
CA GLN A 219 -3.36 7.14 18.52
C GLN A 219 -4.16 8.25 19.22
N LEU A 220 -5.36 7.95 19.76
CA LEU A 220 -6.14 8.90 20.55
C LEU A 220 -5.38 9.35 21.81
N LYS A 221 -4.63 8.44 22.44
CA LYS A 221 -3.80 8.79 23.61
C LYS A 221 -2.63 9.69 23.20
N VAL A 222 -1.97 9.41 22.08
CA VAL A 222 -0.92 10.30 21.53
C VAL A 222 -1.49 11.69 21.21
N CYS A 223 -2.73 11.77 20.66
CA CYS A 223 -3.36 13.05 20.37
C CYS A 223 -3.60 13.90 21.63
N GLN A 224 -3.89 13.29 22.77
CA GLN A 224 -4.01 14.01 24.05
C GLN A 224 -2.67 14.61 24.45
N GLU A 225 -1.60 13.83 24.43
CA GLU A 225 -0.24 14.29 24.74
C GLU A 225 0.20 15.44 23.81
N ILE A 226 -0.06 15.33 22.49
CA ILE A 226 0.28 16.40 21.54
C ILE A 226 -0.50 17.69 21.85
N HIS A 227 -1.80 17.57 22.11
CA HIS A 227 -2.66 18.73 22.35
C HIS A 227 -2.26 19.52 23.60
N ASP A 228 -1.64 18.84 24.58
CA ASP A 228 -1.09 19.48 25.76
C ASP A 228 0.17 20.30 25.47
N LEU A 229 0.94 19.91 24.43
CA LEU A 229 2.18 20.59 24.00
C LEU A 229 1.90 21.83 23.12
N GLU A 230 0.98 21.69 22.14
CA GLU A 230 0.67 22.76 21.19
C GLU A 230 -0.72 22.62 20.56
N PRO A 231 -1.34 23.74 20.14
CA PRO A 231 -2.60 23.70 19.41
C PRO A 231 -2.40 23.06 18.03
N VAL A 232 -3.14 22.01 17.77
CA VAL A 232 -3.17 21.28 16.47
C VAL A 232 -4.58 20.82 16.16
N GLN A 233 -4.82 20.41 14.93
CA GLN A 233 -6.09 19.83 14.52
C GLN A 233 -5.87 18.43 13.94
N PHE A 234 -6.79 17.51 14.22
CA PHE A 234 -6.69 16.10 13.87
C PHE A 234 -7.75 15.71 12.86
N ARG A 235 -7.37 15.00 11.80
CA ARG A 235 -8.27 14.42 10.80
C ARG A 235 -7.95 12.96 10.60
N VAL A 236 -9.00 12.13 10.54
CA VAL A 236 -8.88 10.68 10.47
C VAL A 236 -9.64 10.17 9.25
N PRO A 237 -8.97 9.67 8.22
CA PRO A 237 -9.65 8.95 7.15
C PRO A 237 -9.92 7.52 7.61
N LEU A 238 -11.18 7.12 7.58
CA LEU A 238 -11.63 5.79 7.96
C LEU A 238 -12.07 4.98 6.72
N VAL A 239 -11.87 3.67 6.80
CA VAL A 239 -12.42 2.72 5.84
C VAL A 239 -13.88 2.44 6.14
N SER A 240 -14.66 2.05 5.13
CA SER A 240 -16.10 1.76 5.28
C SER A 240 -16.42 0.60 6.22
N SER A 241 -15.44 -0.26 6.53
CA SER A 241 -15.60 -1.34 7.51
C SER A 241 -15.57 -0.88 8.96
N ILE A 242 -15.16 0.37 9.24
CA ILE A 242 -15.27 1.00 10.56
C ILE A 242 -16.54 1.86 10.54
N THR A 243 -17.52 1.48 11.32
CA THR A 243 -18.85 2.10 11.35
C THR A 243 -18.92 3.23 12.40
N GLU A 244 -19.98 4.03 12.34
CA GLU A 244 -20.27 5.00 13.43
C GLU A 244 -20.49 4.30 14.77
N GLN A 245 -21.08 3.11 14.78
CA GLN A 245 -21.28 2.30 15.98
C GLN A 245 -19.94 1.89 16.61
N ASP A 246 -18.93 1.56 15.80
CA ASP A 246 -17.58 1.25 16.28
C ASP A 246 -16.95 2.47 16.93
N LEU A 247 -17.12 3.67 16.32
CA LEU A 247 -16.62 4.93 16.90
C LEU A 247 -17.32 5.30 18.21
N GLN A 248 -18.64 5.10 18.29
CA GLN A 248 -19.39 5.33 19.54
C GLN A 248 -18.90 4.43 20.67
N THR A 249 -18.68 3.16 20.34
CA THR A 249 -18.18 2.16 21.29
C THR A 249 -16.77 2.51 21.75
N LEU A 250 -15.88 2.86 20.82
CA LEU A 250 -14.50 3.27 21.10
C LEU A 250 -14.48 4.55 21.95
N ALA A 251 -15.29 5.55 21.60
CA ALA A 251 -15.39 6.81 22.33
C ALA A 251 -15.79 6.56 23.78
N LYS A 252 -16.85 5.79 24.00
CA LYS A 252 -17.33 5.44 25.34
C LYS A 252 -16.26 4.74 26.17
N ASN A 253 -15.52 3.80 25.59
CA ASN A 253 -14.48 3.03 26.30
C ASN A 253 -13.26 3.87 26.68
N GLU A 254 -12.92 4.87 25.84
CA GLU A 254 -11.74 5.71 26.04
C GLU A 254 -12.06 7.07 26.67
N GLY A 255 -13.30 7.30 27.13
CA GLY A 255 -13.73 8.53 27.78
C GLY A 255 -13.78 9.74 26.84
N TRP A 256 -14.18 9.51 25.59
CA TRP A 256 -14.51 10.54 24.61
C TRP A 256 -16.02 10.66 24.43
N GLU A 257 -16.48 11.84 24.05
CA GLU A 257 -17.85 12.08 23.62
C GLU A 257 -17.93 11.92 22.10
N TYR A 258 -18.81 11.04 21.61
CA TYR A 258 -19.09 10.93 20.18
C TYR A 258 -20.23 11.90 19.81
N HIS A 259 -20.02 12.67 18.76
CA HIS A 259 -21.04 13.51 18.14
C HIS A 259 -21.26 13.03 16.69
N SER A 260 -22.39 13.37 16.11
CA SER A 260 -22.76 13.01 14.75
C SER A 260 -21.65 13.34 13.74
N LEU A 261 -21.64 12.64 12.62
CA LEU A 261 -20.70 12.85 11.51
C LEU A 261 -19.22 12.57 11.87
N GLY A 262 -18.97 11.59 12.76
CA GLY A 262 -17.62 11.14 13.07
C GLY A 262 -16.78 12.09 13.96
N LYS A 263 -17.43 12.96 14.71
CA LYS A 263 -16.75 13.90 15.61
C LYS A 263 -16.55 13.28 16.99
N LEU A 264 -15.28 13.25 17.46
CA LEU A 264 -14.91 12.82 18.79
C LEU A 264 -14.41 14.05 19.59
N ILE A 265 -14.93 14.24 20.79
CA ILE A 265 -14.59 15.37 21.66
C ILE A 265 -14.15 14.83 23.01
N LYS A 266 -13.06 15.36 23.54
CA LYS A 266 -12.62 15.12 24.90
C LYS A 266 -12.27 16.42 25.59
N LYS A 267 -12.83 16.63 26.77
CA LYS A 267 -12.47 17.74 27.64
C LYS A 267 -11.32 17.31 28.54
N ASN A 268 -10.22 18.05 28.48
CA ASN A 268 -9.07 17.88 29.37
C ASN A 268 -8.77 19.20 30.07
N HIS A 269 -9.17 19.34 31.34
CA HIS A 269 -9.14 20.59 32.11
C HIS A 269 -9.84 21.73 31.33
N ASP A 270 -9.12 22.81 31.03
CA ASP A 270 -9.65 23.97 30.30
C ASP A 270 -9.54 23.86 28.78
N LYS A 271 -9.02 22.73 28.25
CA LYS A 271 -8.85 22.50 26.82
C LYS A 271 -9.86 21.49 26.30
N THR A 272 -10.27 21.68 25.06
CA THR A 272 -11.14 20.74 24.34
C THR A 272 -10.40 20.18 23.13
N ILE A 273 -10.25 18.86 23.10
CA ILE A 273 -9.62 18.14 22.00
C ILE A 273 -10.73 17.70 21.03
N LEU A 274 -10.59 18.05 19.76
CA LEU A 274 -11.49 17.67 18.70
C LEU A 274 -10.78 16.79 17.68
N ILE A 275 -11.33 15.61 17.42
CA ILE A 275 -10.89 14.73 16.33
C ILE A 275 -12.06 14.54 15.36
N GLN A 276 -11.82 14.80 14.08
CA GLN A 276 -12.83 14.66 13.04
C GLN A 276 -12.49 13.50 12.13
N CYS A 277 -13.38 12.50 12.07
CA CYS A 277 -13.28 11.32 11.22
C CYS A 277 -14.06 11.53 9.93
N TYR A 278 -13.57 10.95 8.81
CA TYR A 278 -14.17 10.99 7.48
C TYR A 278 -14.06 9.63 6.80
N TRP A 279 -15.10 9.19 6.10
CA TRP A 279 -15.09 7.92 5.36
C TRP A 279 -14.70 8.05 3.88
N ASN A 280 -14.70 9.25 3.33
CA ASN A 280 -14.45 9.47 1.89
C ASN A 280 -13.43 10.60 1.60
N ALA A 281 -12.58 10.97 2.55
CA ALA A 281 -11.66 12.11 2.43
C ALA A 281 -10.18 11.71 2.58
N PHE A 282 -9.82 10.47 2.25
CA PHE A 282 -8.45 9.97 2.44
C PHE A 282 -7.41 10.82 1.68
N ALA A 283 -7.64 11.05 0.39
CA ALA A 283 -6.72 11.83 -0.43
C ALA A 283 -6.67 13.30 -0.02
N ASP A 284 -7.83 13.87 0.35
CA ASP A 284 -7.95 15.27 0.80
C ASP A 284 -7.16 15.50 2.09
N ILE A 285 -7.28 14.56 3.06
CA ILE A 285 -6.55 14.60 4.33
C ILE A 285 -5.05 14.45 4.10
N LEU A 286 -4.60 13.46 3.33
CA LEU A 286 -3.17 13.25 3.09
C LEU A 286 -2.52 14.43 2.37
N GLN A 287 -3.21 15.06 1.42
CA GLN A 287 -2.66 16.18 0.69
C GLN A 287 -2.50 17.42 1.58
N GLN A 288 -3.46 17.66 2.48
CA GLN A 288 -3.51 18.88 3.29
C GLN A 288 -2.80 18.73 4.64
N CYS A 289 -2.47 17.50 5.10
CA CYS A 289 -1.79 17.35 6.39
C CYS A 289 -0.35 17.87 6.38
N ASN A 290 0.10 18.30 7.56
CA ASN A 290 1.49 18.69 7.81
C ASN A 290 2.33 17.48 8.24
N LEU A 291 1.70 16.52 8.94
CA LEU A 291 2.34 15.32 9.46
C LEU A 291 1.32 14.18 9.55
N VAL A 292 1.82 12.95 9.54
CA VAL A 292 1.02 11.74 9.73
C VAL A 292 1.42 11.01 11.00
N LEU A 293 0.45 10.70 11.86
CA LEU A 293 0.57 9.68 12.91
C LEU A 293 0.02 8.37 12.32
N GLY A 294 0.92 7.46 11.89
CA GLY A 294 0.55 6.33 11.05
C GLY A 294 0.74 4.97 11.71
N MET A 295 -0.29 4.11 11.63
CA MET A 295 -0.21 2.68 11.97
C MET A 295 -0.85 1.87 10.84
N ALA A 296 -0.39 2.12 9.60
CA ALA A 296 -0.92 1.56 8.38
C ALA A 296 0.20 1.19 7.40
N GLY A 297 -0.04 0.28 6.47
CA GLY A 297 0.92 -0.09 5.44
C GLY A 297 0.95 0.91 4.28
N THR A 298 0.16 0.64 3.25
CA THR A 298 0.09 1.41 2.00
C THR A 298 -0.19 2.90 2.22
N ALA A 299 -1.04 3.25 3.19
CA ALA A 299 -1.39 4.65 3.46
C ALA A 299 -0.18 5.47 3.95
N VAL A 300 0.71 4.88 4.75
CA VAL A 300 1.97 5.52 5.17
C VAL A 300 2.92 5.69 3.99
N GLU A 301 3.00 4.71 3.11
CA GLU A 301 3.79 4.79 1.88
C GLU A 301 3.30 5.94 0.97
N GLN A 302 1.99 6.08 0.83
CA GLN A 302 1.37 7.19 0.10
C GLN A 302 1.66 8.55 0.74
N ALA A 303 1.63 8.63 2.07
CA ALA A 303 1.99 9.84 2.81
C ALA A 303 3.44 10.25 2.53
N VAL A 304 4.38 9.31 2.63
CA VAL A 304 5.81 9.56 2.31
C VAL A 304 5.99 10.00 0.87
N GLY A 305 5.29 9.37 -0.08
CA GLY A 305 5.33 9.76 -1.50
C GLY A 305 4.78 11.17 -1.77
N LEU A 306 3.90 11.69 -0.90
CA LEU A 306 3.47 13.09 -0.89
C LEU A 306 4.43 14.02 -0.13
N GLY A 307 5.58 13.53 0.34
CA GLY A 307 6.57 14.29 1.08
C GLY A 307 6.18 14.55 2.54
N LYS A 308 5.22 13.81 3.09
CA LYS A 308 4.77 14.01 4.47
C LYS A 308 5.67 13.25 5.45
N PRO A 309 6.09 13.88 6.56
CA PRO A 309 6.73 13.17 7.66
C PRO A 309 5.72 12.25 8.35
N VAL A 310 6.20 11.11 8.79
CA VAL A 310 5.38 10.10 9.47
C VAL A 310 6.02 9.74 10.80
N VAL A 311 5.23 9.81 11.86
CA VAL A 311 5.55 9.20 13.15
C VAL A 311 4.67 7.97 13.32
N GLN A 312 5.26 6.86 13.71
CA GLN A 312 4.55 5.62 13.96
C GLN A 312 4.96 5.00 15.29
N ILE A 313 4.03 4.32 15.93
CA ILE A 313 4.25 3.54 17.16
C ILE A 313 3.86 2.09 16.89
N PRO A 314 4.50 1.10 17.52
CA PRO A 314 4.08 -0.29 17.39
C PRO A 314 2.68 -0.47 18.00
N GLY A 315 1.90 -1.37 17.42
CA GLY A 315 0.60 -1.78 17.92
C GLY A 315 0.60 -3.22 18.44
N PRO A 316 -0.54 -3.69 18.98
CA PRO A 316 -0.67 -5.06 19.50
C PRO A 316 -0.58 -6.15 18.41
N GLY A 317 -0.57 -5.78 17.15
CA GLY A 317 -0.52 -6.73 16.03
C GLY A 317 -1.88 -7.37 15.71
N PRO A 318 -1.91 -8.37 14.86
CA PRO A 318 -0.78 -9.08 14.26
C PRO A 318 -0.10 -8.38 13.08
N GLN A 319 -0.67 -7.28 12.56
CA GLN A 319 -0.19 -6.67 11.31
C GLN A 319 0.76 -5.50 11.57
N PHE A 320 0.44 -4.62 12.51
CA PHE A 320 1.27 -3.47 12.84
C PHE A 320 2.09 -3.72 14.11
N THR A 321 3.06 -4.63 14.01
CA THR A 321 4.04 -4.90 15.07
C THR A 321 5.27 -4.00 14.92
N TYR A 322 6.16 -3.96 15.94
CA TYR A 322 7.45 -3.26 15.82
C TYR A 322 8.26 -3.73 14.60
N GLY A 323 8.30 -5.04 14.33
CA GLY A 323 9.03 -5.57 13.18
C GLY A 323 8.48 -5.05 11.84
N PHE A 324 7.16 -4.88 11.73
CA PHE A 324 6.55 -4.27 10.55
C PHE A 324 6.87 -2.78 10.46
N ALA A 325 6.74 -2.04 11.57
CA ALA A 325 7.03 -0.61 11.61
C ALA A 325 8.51 -0.33 11.28
N GLU A 326 9.42 -1.14 11.78
CA GLU A 326 10.86 -1.05 11.51
C GLU A 326 11.19 -1.37 10.06
N ALA A 327 10.59 -2.41 9.49
CA ALA A 327 10.74 -2.74 8.07
C ALA A 327 10.21 -1.60 7.18
N GLN A 328 9.08 -0.99 7.52
CA GLN A 328 8.52 0.15 6.82
C GLN A 328 9.43 1.38 6.90
N MET A 329 10.04 1.63 8.05
CA MET A 329 11.03 2.70 8.21
C MET A 329 12.26 2.49 7.31
N ARG A 330 12.77 1.26 7.20
CA ARG A 330 13.88 0.94 6.25
C ARG A 330 13.46 1.18 4.81
N LEU A 331 12.26 0.75 4.44
CA LEU A 331 11.73 0.94 3.10
C LEU A 331 11.58 2.41 2.73
N LEU A 332 10.94 3.18 3.61
CA LEU A 332 10.51 4.56 3.34
C LEU A 332 11.54 5.62 3.78
N GLY A 333 12.59 5.21 4.48
CA GLY A 333 13.72 6.07 4.82
C GLY A 333 13.40 7.10 5.91
N SER A 334 14.13 8.21 5.84
CA SER A 334 14.17 9.23 6.89
C SER A 334 12.84 9.98 7.14
N SER A 335 11.88 9.91 6.23
CA SER A 335 10.54 10.49 6.45
C SER A 335 9.73 9.74 7.51
N VAL A 336 10.12 8.52 7.90
CA VAL A 336 9.40 7.69 8.87
C VAL A 336 10.20 7.54 10.13
N LYS A 337 9.62 7.90 11.27
CA LYS A 337 10.19 7.70 12.60
C LYS A 337 9.33 6.71 13.40
N THR A 338 9.92 5.59 13.79
CA THR A 338 9.27 4.60 14.67
C THR A 338 9.66 4.85 16.11
N ILE A 339 8.68 5.12 16.98
CA ILE A 339 8.90 5.42 18.38
C ILE A 339 8.59 4.20 19.25
N GLY A 340 9.58 3.79 20.03
CA GLY A 340 9.48 2.66 20.93
C GLY A 340 9.47 1.28 20.22
N LYS A 341 9.55 0.23 21.01
CA LYS A 341 9.52 -1.18 20.53
C LYS A 341 8.30 -1.95 21.02
N HIS A 342 7.74 -1.57 22.14
CA HIS A 342 6.64 -2.27 22.81
C HIS A 342 5.49 -1.30 23.04
N TYR A 343 4.33 -1.56 22.44
CA TYR A 343 3.15 -0.67 22.55
C TYR A 343 2.62 -0.52 23.99
N GLN A 344 3.02 -1.42 24.89
CA GLN A 344 2.66 -1.39 26.31
C GLN A 344 3.54 -0.41 27.14
N ASP A 345 4.66 0.04 26.58
CA ASP A 345 5.52 1.01 27.26
C ASP A 345 4.82 2.39 27.29
N PRO A 346 4.47 2.90 28.46
CA PRO A 346 3.73 4.16 28.56
C PRO A 346 4.53 5.37 28.07
N THR A 347 5.86 5.29 28.04
CA THR A 347 6.72 6.40 27.61
C THR A 347 6.62 6.68 26.12
N ILE A 348 6.25 5.69 25.30
CA ILE A 348 6.18 5.85 23.83
C ILE A 348 5.13 6.89 23.41
N LEU A 349 4.07 7.07 24.18
CA LEU A 349 3.01 8.03 23.84
C LEU A 349 3.54 9.46 23.95
N THR A 350 4.20 9.77 25.07
CA THR A 350 4.83 11.07 25.32
C THR A 350 6.02 11.31 24.40
N GLU A 351 6.86 10.29 24.13
CA GLU A 351 7.97 10.40 23.18
C GLU A 351 7.47 10.65 21.75
N ALA A 352 6.37 9.98 21.32
CA ALA A 352 5.75 10.22 20.04
C ALA A 352 5.22 11.66 19.92
N ALA A 353 4.55 12.16 20.97
CA ALA A 353 4.05 13.53 21.02
C ALA A 353 5.18 14.56 20.92
N HIS A 354 6.25 14.42 21.70
CA HIS A 354 7.42 15.29 21.61
C HIS A 354 8.11 15.22 20.24
N THR A 355 8.20 14.04 19.65
CA THR A 355 8.77 13.86 18.30
C THR A 355 7.92 14.59 17.25
N ILE A 356 6.60 14.47 17.32
CA ILE A 356 5.67 15.18 16.44
C ILE A 356 5.82 16.70 16.60
N HIS A 357 5.81 17.20 17.84
CA HIS A 357 6.00 18.60 18.13
C HIS A 357 7.34 19.15 17.58
N ALA A 358 8.43 18.40 17.71
CA ALA A 358 9.73 18.80 17.16
C ALA A 358 9.71 18.82 15.62
N ILE A 359 9.11 17.83 14.98
CA ILE A 359 9.01 17.75 13.50
C ILE A 359 8.21 18.92 12.94
N LEU A 360 7.08 19.28 13.54
CA LEU A 360 6.24 20.40 13.06
C LEU A 360 6.98 21.74 13.03
N LYS A 361 8.05 21.89 13.81
CA LYS A 361 8.89 23.09 13.89
C LYS A 361 10.16 23.02 13.04
N ASP A 362 10.48 21.86 12.47
CA ASP A 362 11.70 21.63 11.70
C ASP A 362 11.42 21.76 10.19
N SER A 363 11.48 23.00 9.68
CA SER A 363 11.26 23.27 8.27
C SER A 363 12.27 22.58 7.35
N GLN A 364 13.51 22.34 7.81
CA GLN A 364 14.52 21.64 7.00
C GLN A 364 14.18 20.16 6.88
N TYR A 365 13.72 19.54 7.96
CA TYR A 365 13.27 18.15 7.92
C TYR A 365 12.03 17.98 7.04
N LEU A 366 11.10 18.94 7.02
CA LEU A 366 9.94 18.89 6.11
C LEU A 366 10.36 18.93 4.62
N ILE A 367 11.33 19.77 4.26
CA ILE A 367 11.90 19.81 2.91
C ILE A 367 12.59 18.49 2.58
N HIS A 368 13.39 17.96 3.51
CA HIS A 368 14.04 16.67 3.35
C HIS A 368 13.05 15.51 3.13
N CYS A 369 11.90 15.53 3.81
CA CYS A 369 10.84 14.52 3.61
C CYS A 369 10.29 14.53 2.18
N LEU A 370 10.20 15.69 1.54
CA LEU A 370 9.77 15.79 0.14
C LEU A 370 10.77 15.12 -0.82
N GLU A 371 12.06 15.38 -0.63
CA GLU A 371 13.13 14.76 -1.42
C GLU A 371 13.18 13.24 -1.20
N ASN A 372 13.12 12.82 0.06
CA ASN A 372 13.09 11.40 0.42
C ASN A 372 11.86 10.69 -0.18
N GLY A 373 10.69 11.33 -0.19
CA GLY A 373 9.48 10.78 -0.81
C GLY A 373 9.68 10.50 -2.30
N TYR A 374 10.32 11.42 -3.02
CA TYR A 374 10.64 11.22 -4.45
C TYR A 374 11.61 10.06 -4.68
N GLN A 375 12.59 9.88 -3.81
CA GLN A 375 13.57 8.79 -3.92
C GLN A 375 12.97 7.42 -3.59
N ARG A 376 12.10 7.35 -2.58
CA ARG A 376 11.57 6.09 -2.02
C ARG A 376 10.30 5.60 -2.70
N VAL A 377 9.45 6.51 -3.15
CA VAL A 377 8.12 6.21 -3.71
C VAL A 377 7.98 6.71 -5.14
N GLY A 378 8.59 7.85 -5.47
CA GLY A 378 8.49 8.46 -6.80
C GLY A 378 7.47 9.58 -6.87
N LYS A 379 6.92 9.81 -8.06
CA LYS A 379 5.97 10.88 -8.38
C LYS A 379 4.68 10.31 -8.94
N LYS A 380 3.61 11.11 -8.97
CA LYS A 380 2.38 10.80 -9.71
C LYS A 380 2.67 10.56 -11.20
N GLY A 381 1.84 9.74 -11.85
CA GLY A 381 1.98 9.36 -13.26
C GLY A 381 2.64 7.99 -13.47
N GLY A 382 2.92 7.25 -12.41
CA GLY A 382 3.49 5.91 -12.49
C GLY A 382 2.63 4.93 -13.28
N SER A 383 1.30 5.01 -13.15
CA SER A 383 0.35 4.18 -13.90
C SER A 383 0.45 4.42 -15.40
N ASP A 384 0.50 5.70 -15.81
CA ASP A 384 0.56 6.07 -17.22
C ASP A 384 1.93 5.70 -17.81
N SER A 385 3.02 5.88 -17.06
CA SER A 385 4.36 5.50 -17.49
C SER A 385 4.49 3.98 -17.70
N LEU A 386 3.99 3.17 -16.76
CA LEU A 386 3.97 1.72 -16.88
C LEU A 386 3.07 1.26 -18.03
N ALA A 387 1.87 1.84 -18.17
CA ALA A 387 0.95 1.52 -19.25
C ALA A 387 1.56 1.80 -20.63
N ASN A 388 2.23 2.94 -20.80
CA ASN A 388 2.92 3.28 -22.05
C ASN A 388 4.08 2.30 -22.34
N ALA A 389 4.91 1.98 -21.34
CA ALA A 389 6.00 1.02 -21.50
C ALA A 389 5.48 -0.38 -21.87
N ILE A 390 4.41 -0.85 -21.23
CA ILE A 390 3.77 -2.12 -21.54
C ILE A 390 3.19 -2.11 -22.96
N TYR A 391 2.51 -1.02 -23.35
CA TYR A 391 1.92 -0.90 -24.67
C TYR A 391 2.95 -0.92 -25.80
N GLN A 392 4.09 -0.25 -25.60
CA GLN A 392 5.21 -0.33 -26.56
C GLN A 392 5.70 -1.77 -26.73
N LEU A 393 5.94 -2.50 -25.63
CA LEU A 393 6.38 -3.90 -25.69
C LEU A 393 5.35 -4.83 -26.36
N ILE A 394 4.05 -4.55 -26.19
CA ILE A 394 2.99 -5.30 -26.88
C ILE A 394 3.03 -5.05 -28.40
N ASN A 395 3.32 -3.83 -28.84
CA ASN A 395 3.39 -3.48 -30.25
C ASN A 395 4.67 -4.02 -30.92
N ASP A 396 5.78 -4.09 -30.19
CA ASP A 396 7.05 -4.64 -30.69
C ASP A 396 7.02 -6.16 -30.93
N LEU A 397 5.94 -6.85 -30.53
CA LEU A 397 5.72 -8.27 -30.79
C LEU A 397 5.02 -8.56 -32.13
N ASP A 398 4.56 -7.53 -32.85
CA ASP A 398 4.00 -7.64 -34.21
C ASP A 398 5.09 -7.59 -35.25
#